data_9c1f7841d655c214c96b0403c4cf67fa
#
_entry.id   9c1f7841d655c214c96b0403c4cf67fa
#
_cell.length_a   1.000
_cell.length_b   1.000
_cell.length_c   1.000
_cell.angle_alpha   90.00
_cell.angle_beta   90.00
_cell.angle_gamma   90.00
#
_symmetry.space_group_name_H-M   'P 1'
#
loop_
_entity.id
_entity.type
_entity.pdbx_description
1 polymer ?
#
loop_
_entity_poly.entity_id
_entity_poly.type
_entity_poly.pdbx_seq_one_letter_code
_entity_poly.pdbx_strand_id
1 'polypeptide(L)'
;MVNRRLSVLTAVTVMALALIASAGSSFAEKPTVQKPCVQCHQPEQDLVRGTLLSVTEKFKTINVQVGQKLVWIITYGDDLKITGADKISAIPRDKEIGVRFTGDEKKPYAVSLTVKPPARVSPEKLVSLEEMVKLVAAGPEKGNYLLVDSRPKPRYLEGHIPSAVSLPSDKFEELKDTVLPTEKDKLIIFYCGGAT
;
A
#
# COMPACT_ATOMS: atom_id res chain seq x y z
N MET A 1 -34.08 -20.47 66.35
CA MET A 1 -32.91 -19.73 65.83
C MET A 1 -32.03 -20.67 65.05
N VAL A 2 -32.36 -21.00 63.83
CA VAL A 2 -31.52 -21.85 62.96
C VAL A 2 -31.79 -21.41 61.53
N ASN A 3 -30.72 -21.29 60.74
CA ASN A 3 -30.67 -21.22 59.28
C ASN A 3 -30.94 -19.86 58.58
N ARG A 4 -29.96 -18.97 58.74
CA ARG A 4 -29.83 -17.82 57.83
C ARG A 4 -28.42 -17.67 57.20
N ARG A 5 -27.60 -18.72 57.23
CA ARG A 5 -26.21 -18.67 56.69
C ARG A 5 -25.92 -19.58 55.50
N LEU A 6 -26.94 -20.21 54.91
CA LEU A 6 -26.70 -21.17 53.79
C LEU A 6 -27.10 -20.63 52.40
N SER A 7 -27.69 -19.45 52.31
CA SER A 7 -28.19 -18.91 51.01
C SER A 7 -27.27 -17.91 50.33
N VAL A 8 -26.13 -17.56 50.94
CA VAL A 8 -25.23 -16.52 50.33
C VAL A 8 -24.05 -17.16 49.57
N LEU A 9 -23.72 -18.44 49.83
CA LEU A 9 -22.60 -19.11 49.15
C LEU A 9 -22.93 -19.70 47.78
N THR A 10 -24.20 -19.90 47.42
CA THR A 10 -24.61 -20.47 46.13
C THR A 10 -24.80 -19.42 45.05
N ALA A 11 -24.94 -18.14 45.38
CA ALA A 11 -25.12 -17.05 44.41
C ALA A 11 -23.81 -16.53 43.81
N VAL A 12 -22.67 -16.73 44.45
CA VAL A 12 -21.36 -16.23 43.98
C VAL A 12 -20.68 -17.20 42.99
N THR A 13 -21.02 -18.48 43.02
CA THR A 13 -20.39 -19.50 42.16
C THR A 13 -21.00 -19.55 40.74
N VAL A 14 -22.21 -19.05 40.52
CA VAL A 14 -22.87 -19.07 39.19
C VAL A 14 -22.47 -17.84 38.36
N MET A 15 -21.99 -16.76 38.97
CA MET A 15 -21.61 -15.54 38.26
C MET A 15 -20.16 -15.55 37.71
N ALA A 16 -19.33 -16.53 38.15
CA ALA A 16 -17.95 -16.67 37.73
C ALA A 16 -17.78 -17.57 36.46
N LEU A 17 -18.82 -18.30 36.01
CA LEU A 17 -18.74 -19.21 34.87
C LEU A 17 -19.23 -18.60 33.55
N ALA A 18 -19.76 -17.39 33.55
CA ALA A 18 -20.33 -16.74 32.37
C ALA A 18 -19.34 -15.81 31.61
N LEU A 19 -18.08 -15.70 32.06
CA LEU A 19 -17.07 -14.77 31.50
C LEU A 19 -15.96 -15.46 30.70
N ILE A 20 -16.07 -16.76 30.37
CA ILE A 20 -15.01 -17.48 29.61
C ILE A 20 -15.49 -17.94 28.23
N ALA A 21 -16.40 -17.23 27.59
CA ALA A 21 -16.88 -17.64 26.27
C ALA A 21 -16.92 -16.47 25.27
N SER A 22 -15.78 -15.76 25.10
CA SER A 22 -15.58 -14.98 23.87
C SER A 22 -14.12 -14.59 23.66
N ALA A 23 -13.18 -15.50 23.88
CA ALA A 23 -11.92 -15.45 23.16
C ALA A 23 -12.21 -15.98 21.74
N GLY A 24 -12.97 -15.22 20.97
CA GLY A 24 -13.03 -15.38 19.53
C GLY A 24 -11.59 -15.24 19.05
N SER A 25 -10.99 -16.34 18.58
CA SER A 25 -9.74 -16.31 17.83
C SER A 25 -10.01 -15.41 16.63
N SER A 26 -9.71 -14.11 16.74
CA SER A 26 -9.62 -13.24 15.58
C SER A 26 -8.39 -13.74 14.83
N PHE A 27 -8.57 -14.72 13.96
CA PHE A 27 -7.59 -14.98 12.92
C PHE A 27 -7.48 -13.66 12.16
N ALA A 28 -6.32 -13.01 12.26
CA ALA A 28 -6.07 -11.79 11.52
C ALA A 28 -6.27 -12.12 10.04
N GLU A 29 -7.29 -11.52 9.43
CA GLU A 29 -7.60 -11.69 8.02
C GLU A 29 -6.37 -11.36 7.19
N LYS A 30 -6.08 -12.17 6.18
CA LYS A 30 -4.90 -12.01 5.35
C LYS A 30 -4.98 -10.68 4.60
N PRO A 31 -4.02 -9.75 4.76
CA PRO A 31 -4.08 -8.44 4.13
C PRO A 31 -4.25 -8.52 2.61
N THR A 32 -5.17 -7.74 2.06
CA THR A 32 -5.47 -7.67 0.62
C THR A 32 -4.80 -6.49 -0.06
N VAL A 33 -4.26 -5.53 0.69
CA VAL A 33 -3.53 -4.37 0.17
C VAL A 33 -2.26 -4.10 0.96
N GLN A 34 -1.27 -3.55 0.30
CA GLN A 34 -0.03 -3.08 0.93
C GLN A 34 -0.31 -1.81 1.74
N LYS A 35 0.34 -1.65 2.92
CA LYS A 35 0.12 -0.51 3.82
C LYS A 35 0.21 0.88 3.17
N PRO A 36 1.20 1.20 2.32
CA PRO A 36 1.21 2.50 1.64
C PRO A 36 0.00 2.74 0.74
N CYS A 37 -0.57 1.67 0.18
CA CYS A 37 -1.74 1.75 -0.69
C CYS A 37 -3.08 1.84 0.06
N VAL A 38 -3.11 1.55 1.35
CA VAL A 38 -4.34 1.61 2.17
C VAL A 38 -4.94 3.02 2.20
N GLN A 39 -4.12 4.06 2.08
CA GLN A 39 -4.62 5.45 2.02
C GLN A 39 -5.30 5.77 0.69
N CYS A 40 -4.82 5.18 -0.41
CA CYS A 40 -5.36 5.40 -1.75
C CYS A 40 -6.44 4.37 -2.12
N HIS A 41 -6.30 3.14 -1.61
CA HIS A 41 -7.17 2.01 -1.90
C HIS A 41 -7.62 1.37 -0.60
N GLN A 42 -8.87 1.53 -0.26
CA GLN A 42 -9.45 0.85 0.90
C GLN A 42 -9.40 -0.67 0.69
N PRO A 43 -9.15 -1.46 1.75
CA PRO A 43 -9.24 -2.91 1.68
C PRO A 43 -10.64 -3.36 1.25
N GLU A 44 -10.69 -4.30 0.31
CA GLU A 44 -11.91 -4.96 -0.14
C GLU A 44 -11.73 -6.46 0.07
N GLN A 45 -12.75 -7.17 0.53
CA GLN A 45 -12.64 -8.61 0.86
C GLN A 45 -12.33 -9.47 -0.36
N ASP A 46 -12.83 -9.08 -1.53
CA ASP A 46 -12.72 -9.81 -2.79
C ASP A 46 -11.67 -9.26 -3.77
N LEU A 47 -10.79 -8.35 -3.32
CA LEU A 47 -9.83 -7.66 -4.18
C LEU A 47 -8.44 -7.61 -3.54
N VAL A 48 -7.50 -8.35 -4.12
CA VAL A 48 -6.07 -8.27 -3.76
C VAL A 48 -5.38 -7.25 -4.64
N ARG A 49 -4.70 -6.28 -4.04
CA ARG A 49 -3.84 -5.30 -4.71
C ARG A 49 -2.39 -5.50 -4.29
N GLY A 50 -1.51 -5.62 -5.24
CA GLY A 50 -0.09 -5.82 -4.95
C GLY A 50 0.75 -5.93 -6.22
N THR A 51 1.98 -6.39 -6.04
CA THR A 51 2.95 -6.54 -7.13
C THR A 51 2.84 -7.94 -7.74
N LEU A 52 2.80 -8.04 -9.05
CA LEU A 52 2.85 -9.32 -9.75
C LEU A 52 4.24 -9.94 -9.61
N LEU A 53 4.35 -11.04 -8.88
CA LEU A 53 5.61 -11.79 -8.78
C LEU A 53 5.79 -12.75 -9.94
N SER A 54 4.76 -13.54 -10.25
CA SER A 54 4.81 -14.52 -11.32
C SER A 54 3.42 -14.97 -11.74
N VAL A 55 3.35 -15.48 -12.96
CA VAL A 55 2.23 -16.23 -13.49
C VAL A 55 2.74 -17.61 -13.89
N THR A 56 2.02 -18.65 -13.50
CA THR A 56 2.31 -20.02 -13.90
C THR A 56 1.15 -20.54 -14.74
N GLU A 57 1.29 -20.47 -16.06
CA GLU A 57 0.22 -20.84 -16.99
C GLU A 57 -0.16 -22.33 -16.88
N LYS A 58 0.83 -23.21 -16.68
CA LYS A 58 0.60 -24.66 -16.51
C LYS A 58 -0.33 -24.99 -15.36
N PHE A 59 -0.23 -24.25 -14.26
CA PHE A 59 -1.05 -24.45 -13.05
C PHE A 59 -2.15 -23.40 -12.91
N LYS A 60 -2.30 -22.52 -13.90
CA LYS A 60 -3.27 -21.42 -13.88
C LYS A 60 -3.24 -20.65 -12.54
N THR A 61 -2.04 -20.17 -12.14
CA THR A 61 -1.85 -19.44 -10.88
C THR A 61 -1.19 -18.10 -11.11
N ILE A 62 -1.63 -17.11 -10.32
CA ILE A 62 -1.09 -15.76 -10.22
C ILE A 62 -0.53 -15.59 -8.82
N ASN A 63 0.72 -15.20 -8.69
CA ASN A 63 1.35 -14.86 -7.41
C ASN A 63 1.42 -13.35 -7.25
N VAL A 64 0.70 -12.83 -6.27
CA VAL A 64 0.61 -11.38 -5.97
C VAL A 64 1.27 -11.11 -4.62
N GLN A 65 2.30 -10.28 -4.61
CA GLN A 65 2.95 -9.84 -3.38
C GLN A 65 2.19 -8.65 -2.78
N VAL A 66 1.78 -8.80 -1.53
CA VAL A 66 1.15 -7.75 -0.74
C VAL A 66 2.09 -7.40 0.42
N GLY A 67 2.68 -6.20 0.36
CA GLY A 67 3.73 -5.84 1.31
C GLY A 67 5.03 -6.64 1.11
N GLN A 68 5.87 -6.68 2.15
CA GLN A 68 7.22 -7.25 2.01
C GLN A 68 7.28 -8.78 2.07
N LYS A 69 6.32 -9.42 2.74
CA LYS A 69 6.44 -10.85 3.09
C LYS A 69 5.23 -11.70 2.73
N LEU A 70 4.14 -11.09 2.33
CA LEU A 70 2.89 -11.80 2.09
C LEU A 70 2.68 -12.03 0.60
N VAL A 71 2.42 -13.27 0.21
CA VAL A 71 2.08 -13.65 -1.16
C VAL A 71 0.71 -14.30 -1.19
N TRP A 72 -0.14 -13.78 -2.07
CA TRP A 72 -1.38 -14.41 -2.47
C TRP A 72 -1.11 -15.30 -3.68
N ILE A 73 -1.55 -16.56 -3.60
CA ILE A 73 -1.54 -17.51 -4.71
C ILE A 73 -2.99 -17.68 -5.14
N ILE A 74 -3.33 -17.15 -6.31
CA ILE A 74 -4.71 -17.08 -6.79
C ILE A 74 -4.80 -17.92 -8.07
N THR A 75 -5.72 -18.87 -8.12
CA THR A 75 -5.99 -19.66 -9.31
C THR A 75 -6.85 -18.86 -10.30
N TYR A 76 -6.78 -19.18 -11.59
CA TYR A 76 -7.61 -18.56 -12.63
C TYR A 76 -8.00 -19.56 -13.71
N GLY A 77 -9.00 -19.23 -14.50
CA GLY A 77 -9.44 -20.01 -15.66
C GLY A 77 -9.30 -19.23 -16.96
N ASP A 78 -9.85 -19.82 -18.03
CA ASP A 78 -9.90 -19.19 -19.35
C ASP A 78 -10.92 -18.05 -19.42
N ASP A 79 -11.77 -17.94 -18.41
CA ASP A 79 -12.78 -16.90 -18.20
C ASP A 79 -12.23 -15.63 -17.52
N LEU A 80 -10.92 -15.60 -17.15
CA LEU A 80 -10.30 -14.44 -16.51
C LEU A 80 -10.39 -13.18 -17.39
N LYS A 81 -11.04 -12.15 -16.89
CA LYS A 81 -11.10 -10.85 -17.55
C LYS A 81 -9.87 -10.02 -17.23
N ILE A 82 -9.13 -9.59 -18.27
CA ILE A 82 -7.90 -8.78 -18.09
C ILE A 82 -8.16 -7.37 -18.60
N THR A 83 -7.73 -6.38 -17.81
CA THR A 83 -7.76 -4.96 -18.17
C THR A 83 -6.36 -4.37 -18.05
N GLY A 84 -5.91 -3.64 -19.06
CA GLY A 84 -4.59 -3.02 -19.10
C GLY A 84 -3.47 -3.90 -19.67
N ALA A 85 -3.82 -5.10 -20.18
CA ALA A 85 -2.93 -5.96 -20.95
C ALA A 85 -3.77 -6.87 -21.88
N ASP A 86 -3.18 -7.32 -23.00
CA ASP A 86 -3.86 -8.20 -23.96
C ASP A 86 -3.99 -9.64 -23.44
N LYS A 87 -3.01 -10.08 -22.68
CA LYS A 87 -2.95 -11.43 -22.08
C LYS A 87 -2.12 -11.41 -20.80
N ILE A 88 -2.36 -12.40 -19.93
CA ILE A 88 -1.70 -12.47 -18.62
C ILE A 88 -0.18 -12.61 -18.73
N SER A 89 0.31 -13.35 -19.72
CA SER A 89 1.75 -13.52 -19.97
C SER A 89 2.45 -12.27 -20.53
N ALA A 90 1.69 -11.28 -20.99
CA ALA A 90 2.25 -10.00 -21.44
C ALA A 90 2.45 -9.00 -20.31
N ILE A 91 1.95 -9.29 -19.10
CA ILE A 91 2.10 -8.40 -17.95
C ILE A 91 3.52 -8.54 -17.39
N PRO A 92 4.33 -7.48 -17.38
CA PRO A 92 5.67 -7.52 -16.81
C PRO A 92 5.62 -7.88 -15.31
N ARG A 93 6.63 -8.63 -14.86
CA ARG A 93 6.85 -8.81 -13.41
C ARG A 93 7.07 -7.44 -12.76
N ASP A 94 6.84 -7.38 -11.47
CA ASP A 94 6.94 -6.16 -10.65
C ASP A 94 5.92 -5.06 -10.99
N LYS A 95 4.96 -5.35 -11.90
CA LYS A 95 3.82 -4.45 -12.10
C LYS A 95 2.82 -4.56 -10.96
N GLU A 96 2.28 -3.40 -10.57
CA GLU A 96 1.19 -3.33 -9.63
C GLU A 96 -0.12 -3.74 -10.33
N ILE A 97 -0.80 -4.70 -9.72
CA ILE A 97 -2.05 -5.28 -10.23
C ILE A 97 -3.11 -5.33 -9.14
N GLY A 98 -4.36 -5.31 -9.57
CA GLY A 98 -5.52 -5.66 -8.74
C GLY A 98 -6.14 -6.93 -9.26
N VAL A 99 -6.35 -7.93 -8.39
CA VAL A 99 -7.00 -9.18 -8.74
C VAL A 99 -8.27 -9.31 -7.93
N ARG A 100 -9.42 -9.24 -8.60
CA ARG A 100 -10.71 -9.55 -7.99
C ARG A 100 -10.92 -11.05 -8.03
N PHE A 101 -11.32 -11.62 -6.92
CA PHE A 101 -11.44 -13.07 -6.78
C PHE A 101 -12.77 -13.47 -6.12
N THR A 102 -13.12 -14.74 -6.24
CA THR A 102 -14.16 -15.44 -5.50
C THR A 102 -13.55 -16.56 -4.67
N GLY A 103 -14.33 -17.13 -3.75
CA GLY A 103 -13.83 -18.12 -2.81
C GLY A 103 -13.30 -17.47 -1.53
N ASP A 104 -12.51 -18.22 -0.81
CA ASP A 104 -11.89 -17.78 0.45
C ASP A 104 -10.37 -17.60 0.31
N GLU A 105 -9.71 -17.17 1.37
CA GLU A 105 -8.25 -16.96 1.42
C GLU A 105 -7.42 -18.22 1.11
N LYS A 106 -8.00 -19.41 1.31
CA LYS A 106 -7.31 -20.69 1.11
C LYS A 106 -7.43 -21.18 -0.32
N LYS A 107 -8.51 -20.78 -1.01
CA LYS A 107 -8.82 -21.18 -2.39
C LYS A 107 -9.37 -20.00 -3.20
N PRO A 108 -8.61 -18.91 -3.35
CA PRO A 108 -9.07 -17.77 -4.13
C PRO A 108 -9.04 -18.10 -5.63
N TYR A 109 -10.10 -17.72 -6.34
CA TYR A 109 -10.24 -17.89 -7.79
C TYR A 109 -10.44 -16.51 -8.44
N ALA A 110 -9.52 -16.12 -9.31
CA ALA A 110 -9.53 -14.83 -9.98
C ALA A 110 -10.64 -14.75 -11.02
N VAL A 111 -11.47 -13.72 -10.93
CA VAL A 111 -12.51 -13.40 -11.92
C VAL A 111 -12.12 -12.23 -12.82
N SER A 112 -11.29 -11.30 -12.30
CA SER A 112 -10.71 -10.24 -13.11
C SER A 112 -9.34 -9.82 -12.59
N LEU A 113 -8.50 -9.36 -13.51
CA LEU A 113 -7.18 -8.79 -13.25
C LEU A 113 -7.09 -7.43 -13.94
N THR A 114 -6.69 -6.41 -13.18
CA THR A 114 -6.45 -5.07 -13.70
C THR A 114 -4.98 -4.72 -13.49
N VAL A 115 -4.30 -4.32 -14.56
CA VAL A 115 -2.93 -3.79 -14.48
C VAL A 115 -3.02 -2.31 -14.19
N LYS A 116 -2.30 -1.83 -13.17
CA LYS A 116 -2.22 -0.39 -12.88
C LYS A 116 -1.61 0.33 -14.08
N PRO A 117 -2.32 1.31 -14.66
CA PRO A 117 -1.75 2.11 -15.73
C PRO A 117 -0.55 2.92 -15.21
N PRO A 118 0.43 3.24 -16.07
CA PRO A 118 1.51 4.13 -15.70
C PRO A 118 0.94 5.48 -15.24
N ALA A 119 1.58 6.07 -14.23
CA ALA A 119 1.21 7.41 -13.77
C ALA A 119 1.34 8.40 -14.93
N ARG A 120 0.28 9.17 -15.19
CA ARG A 120 0.29 10.24 -16.17
C ARG A 120 0.35 11.56 -15.43
N VAL A 121 1.47 12.24 -15.57
CA VAL A 121 1.63 13.61 -15.09
C VAL A 121 1.47 14.53 -16.30
N SER A 122 0.62 15.54 -16.19
CA SER A 122 0.43 16.49 -17.28
C SER A 122 1.70 17.31 -17.49
N PRO A 123 2.06 17.61 -18.77
CA PRO A 123 3.34 18.25 -19.11
C PRO A 123 3.61 19.55 -18.34
N GLU A 124 2.57 20.34 -18.07
CA GLU A 124 2.66 21.58 -17.31
C GLU A 124 3.03 21.41 -15.84
N LYS A 125 2.98 20.19 -15.33
CA LYS A 125 3.40 19.82 -13.96
C LYS A 125 4.77 19.17 -13.92
N LEU A 126 5.43 19.06 -15.07
CA LEU A 126 6.78 18.51 -15.17
C LEU A 126 7.79 19.65 -15.26
N VAL A 127 8.84 19.56 -14.48
CA VAL A 127 10.00 20.45 -14.58
C VAL A 127 11.02 19.79 -15.50
N SER A 128 11.44 20.48 -16.56
CA SER A 128 12.47 20.01 -17.48
C SER A 128 13.86 19.97 -16.81
N LEU A 129 14.79 19.22 -17.41
CA LEU A 129 16.17 19.20 -16.93
C LEU A 129 16.81 20.59 -16.96
N GLU A 130 16.57 21.37 -18.04
CA GLU A 130 17.10 22.70 -18.20
C GLU A 130 16.57 23.67 -17.15
N GLU A 131 15.28 23.58 -16.82
CA GLU A 131 14.67 24.38 -15.76
C GLU A 131 15.23 23.99 -14.40
N MET A 132 15.36 22.69 -14.12
CA MET A 132 15.93 22.22 -12.87
C MET A 132 17.39 22.70 -12.69
N VAL A 133 18.21 22.63 -13.72
CA VAL A 133 19.60 23.14 -13.68
C VAL A 133 19.63 24.63 -13.34
N LYS A 134 18.75 25.44 -13.95
CA LYS A 134 18.65 26.89 -13.64
C LYS A 134 18.20 27.14 -12.21
N LEU A 135 17.20 26.39 -11.72
CA LEU A 135 16.70 26.51 -10.34
C LEU A 135 17.78 26.16 -9.34
N VAL A 136 18.48 25.03 -9.52
CA VAL A 136 19.56 24.60 -8.63
C VAL A 136 20.70 25.63 -8.64
N ALA A 137 21.07 26.18 -9.78
CA ALA A 137 22.11 27.22 -9.90
C ALA A 137 21.71 28.54 -9.19
N ALA A 138 20.41 28.90 -9.21
CA ALA A 138 19.90 30.06 -8.50
C ALA A 138 19.82 29.86 -6.98
N GLY A 139 19.64 28.61 -6.55
CA GLY A 139 19.41 28.21 -5.16
C GLY A 139 17.95 28.39 -4.71
N PRO A 140 17.54 27.71 -3.61
CA PRO A 140 16.16 27.65 -3.16
C PRO A 140 15.59 29.00 -2.72
N GLU A 141 16.39 29.85 -2.14
CA GLU A 141 15.98 31.21 -1.71
C GLU A 141 15.59 32.07 -2.91
N LYS A 142 16.53 32.19 -3.89
CA LYS A 142 16.37 33.05 -5.04
C LYS A 142 15.38 32.49 -6.06
N GLY A 143 15.31 31.16 -6.18
CA GLY A 143 14.38 30.46 -7.04
C GLY A 143 13.00 30.27 -6.42
N ASN A 144 12.79 30.63 -5.16
CA ASN A 144 11.56 30.45 -4.38
C ASN A 144 10.96 29.03 -4.53
N TYR A 145 11.80 27.99 -4.34
CA TYR A 145 11.37 26.61 -4.46
C TYR A 145 11.79 25.75 -3.26
N LEU A 146 11.09 24.63 -3.08
CA LEU A 146 11.52 23.50 -2.27
C LEU A 146 11.66 22.29 -3.17
N LEU A 147 12.84 21.68 -3.19
CA LEU A 147 13.10 20.44 -3.91
C LEU A 147 13.02 19.25 -2.95
N VAL A 148 12.18 18.29 -3.26
CA VAL A 148 11.88 17.15 -2.39
C VAL A 148 12.31 15.85 -3.04
N ASP A 149 13.19 15.12 -2.38
CA ASP A 149 13.55 13.75 -2.76
C ASP A 149 12.60 12.76 -2.08
N SER A 150 11.72 12.14 -2.86
CA SER A 150 10.73 11.16 -2.37
C SER A 150 11.25 9.72 -2.40
N ARG A 151 12.51 9.50 -2.77
CA ARG A 151 13.14 8.16 -2.72
C ARG A 151 13.33 7.69 -1.28
N PRO A 152 13.46 6.38 -1.04
CA PRO A 152 13.83 5.85 0.27
C PRO A 152 15.09 6.53 0.84
N LYS A 153 15.11 6.79 2.14
CA LYS A 153 16.20 7.52 2.81
C LYS A 153 17.63 7.03 2.47
N PRO A 154 17.90 5.72 2.32
CA PRO A 154 19.22 5.25 1.89
C PRO A 154 19.65 5.83 0.53
N ARG A 155 18.73 5.92 -0.45
CA ARG A 155 19.00 6.49 -1.78
C ARG A 155 19.33 7.97 -1.73
N TYR A 156 18.66 8.73 -0.86
CA TYR A 156 19.00 10.12 -0.60
C TYR A 156 20.43 10.26 -0.05
N LEU A 157 20.82 9.38 0.87
CA LEU A 157 22.16 9.40 1.49
C LEU A 157 23.28 9.00 0.53
N GLU A 158 23.01 8.13 -0.45
CA GLU A 158 23.94 7.77 -1.52
C GLU A 158 24.25 8.95 -2.44
N GLY A 159 23.29 9.88 -2.62
CA GLY A 159 23.42 11.07 -3.43
C GLY A 159 22.06 11.64 -3.79
N HIS A 160 21.96 12.97 -3.81
CA HIS A 160 20.74 13.71 -4.13
C HIS A 160 21.04 15.00 -4.87
N ILE A 161 20.04 15.59 -5.51
CA ILE A 161 20.18 16.89 -6.18
C ILE A 161 20.51 17.96 -5.14
N PRO A 162 21.47 18.86 -5.38
CA PRO A 162 21.82 19.92 -4.44
C PRO A 162 20.59 20.69 -3.96
N SER A 163 20.56 21.05 -2.69
CA SER A 163 19.42 21.67 -1.96
C SER A 163 18.17 20.83 -1.78
N ALA A 164 18.12 19.58 -2.26
CA ALA A 164 16.97 18.73 -2.00
C ALA A 164 16.88 18.34 -0.52
N VAL A 165 15.65 18.26 -0.03
CA VAL A 165 15.30 17.71 1.28
C VAL A 165 14.72 16.31 1.13
N SER A 166 14.97 15.44 2.11
CA SER A 166 14.46 14.07 2.06
C SER A 166 13.06 14.00 2.66
N LEU A 167 12.09 13.56 1.86
CA LEU A 167 10.74 13.22 2.31
C LEU A 167 10.33 11.90 1.63
N PRO A 168 10.77 10.74 2.16
CA PRO A 168 10.45 9.45 1.60
C PRO A 168 8.94 9.22 1.51
N SER A 169 8.47 8.63 0.40
CA SER A 169 7.03 8.43 0.15
C SER A 169 6.35 7.57 1.21
N ASP A 170 7.05 6.60 1.79
CA ASP A 170 6.56 5.75 2.90
C ASP A 170 6.48 6.47 4.25
N LYS A 171 7.12 7.66 4.37
CA LYS A 171 7.14 8.52 5.54
C LYS A 171 6.41 9.84 5.32
N PHE A 172 5.73 9.99 4.20
CA PHE A 172 5.11 11.25 3.81
C PHE A 172 4.15 11.78 4.88
N GLU A 173 3.21 10.96 5.35
CA GLU A 173 2.22 11.37 6.36
C GLU A 173 2.83 11.75 7.71
N GLU A 174 3.95 11.13 8.07
CA GLU A 174 4.66 11.39 9.32
C GLU A 174 5.45 12.70 9.28
N LEU A 175 6.04 13.02 8.11
CA LEU A 175 7.04 14.09 7.98
C LEU A 175 6.55 15.33 7.20
N LYS A 176 5.43 15.25 6.47
CA LYS A 176 4.96 16.32 5.58
C LYS A 176 4.82 17.66 6.29
N ASP A 177 4.23 17.69 7.49
CA ASP A 177 3.98 18.93 8.24
C ASP A 177 5.26 19.57 8.80
N THR A 178 6.35 18.80 8.88
CA THR A 178 7.68 19.30 9.31
C THR A 178 8.53 19.73 8.12
N VAL A 179 8.39 19.06 6.96
CA VAL A 179 9.27 19.27 5.78
C VAL A 179 8.66 20.24 4.79
N LEU A 180 7.35 20.18 4.59
CA LEU A 180 6.69 21.04 3.59
C LEU A 180 6.42 22.44 4.16
N PRO A 181 6.61 23.50 3.35
CA PRO A 181 6.34 24.87 3.79
C PRO A 181 4.83 25.10 3.95
N THR A 182 4.51 26.04 4.84
CA THR A 182 3.13 26.53 5.01
C THR A 182 2.72 27.57 3.98
N GLU A 183 3.70 28.20 3.34
CA GLU A 183 3.52 29.19 2.28
C GLU A 183 2.99 28.51 1.01
N LYS A 184 1.82 28.98 0.53
CA LYS A 184 1.13 28.38 -0.60
C LYS A 184 1.64 28.81 -1.98
N ASP A 185 2.43 29.84 -2.02
CA ASP A 185 3.03 30.42 -3.25
C ASP A 185 4.43 29.85 -3.55
N LYS A 186 4.99 29.04 -2.66
CA LYS A 186 6.29 28.40 -2.87
C LYS A 186 6.17 27.23 -3.84
N LEU A 187 7.00 27.19 -4.86
CA LEU A 187 7.06 26.07 -5.80
C LEU A 187 7.63 24.83 -5.10
N ILE A 188 6.86 23.74 -5.04
CA ILE A 188 7.32 22.47 -4.48
C ILE A 188 7.55 21.51 -5.63
N ILE A 189 8.78 21.00 -5.75
CA ILE A 189 9.19 20.07 -6.80
C ILE A 189 9.53 18.73 -6.15
N PHE A 190 8.79 17.70 -6.53
CA PHE A 190 9.07 16.33 -6.07
C PHE A 190 9.81 15.55 -7.15
N TYR A 191 10.80 14.76 -6.77
CA TYR A 191 11.41 13.78 -7.64
C TYR A 191 11.58 12.42 -6.97
N CYS A 192 11.62 11.37 -7.79
CA CYS A 192 11.81 9.98 -7.36
C CYS A 192 12.64 9.21 -8.38
N GLY A 193 12.62 7.88 -8.33
CA GLY A 193 13.34 7.01 -9.27
C GLY A 193 12.73 6.89 -10.67
N GLY A 194 11.64 7.60 -10.96
CA GLY A 194 10.92 7.58 -12.23
C GLY A 194 9.40 7.40 -12.04
N ALA A 195 8.65 7.59 -13.13
CA ALA A 195 7.22 7.27 -13.18
C ALA A 195 7.05 5.75 -13.23
N THR A 196 6.43 5.19 -12.18
CA THR A 196 6.13 3.76 -12.08
C THR A 196 4.65 3.50 -12.30
#